data_506c68d152ab6b284b074db20b44bb6b
#
_entry.id   506c68d152ab6b284b074db20b44bb6b
#
_cell.length_a   1.000
_cell.length_b   1.000
_cell.length_c   1.000
_cell.angle_alpha   90.00
_cell.angle_beta   90.00
_cell.angle_gamma   90.00
#
_symmetry.space_group_name_H-M   'P 1'
#
loop_
_entity.id
_entity.type
_entity.pdbx_description
1 polymer ?
#
loop_
_entity_poly.entity_id
_entity_poly.type
_entity_poly.pdbx_seq_one_letter_code
_entity_poly.pdbx_strand_id
1 'polypeptide(L)'
;MKKLLLIVVSLLTFSFTFAAEKKKKIEDFDKIEIGTTFKMYNSNGVELDPSVASATVIKDPNYEYGNVLHVKVGNVKSYVEIEMPDNLTASQASSKYEKLKFLIFRPEGQPDRFQGEFSLWFGSAQSTTTAFANINAPVGKEANLTYNINKVSGYGKTIRFGFSVKNVEFYLDDIYFLYTDYGYDYTDPLQTARYHADLIGKNLGVCVSPNQLSETSREGQTIYRNFNMVVGENAMKFDATEPRRGQFSYSGGDQIVKFAQKHDMEVRGHTLAWHSQTSQWVHDGNYSKKEMLAILKNHIFNVVGHWKGQITEWDVVNEVMAENVGRGVGQGYQLRGKASGQESVWYDRCGEEFIDSAFVWAHQADPDAILYINDYNIGHWDNHYESGKTHAIYNLAKRLKEDGIPIHGVGMQMHTSVEGLNVASIERTVREFEKIGLKCIITELDMAGKNPSGTMEQATQATKYAGLADIICRYDNAPTMVVWGIADNRSWLENSEQTKPLLFDPSLAAKKSYLKVVDTFEKYATAAGIDSEIEEDLEPQSKYVDVYNLMGQKVASQMLREDVETLPAGLYIIGGKKVYIR
;
A
#
# COMPACT_ATOMS: atom_id res chain seq x y z
N MET A 1 -9.46 -30.37 53.62
CA MET A 1 -9.37 -28.95 53.24
C MET A 1 -9.08 -28.87 51.75
N LYS A 2 -10.11 -28.68 50.93
CA LYS A 2 -9.99 -28.54 49.49
C LYS A 2 -9.69 -27.08 49.16
N LYS A 3 -8.53 -26.78 48.58
CA LYS A 3 -8.22 -25.46 48.06
C LYS A 3 -8.95 -25.26 46.72
N LEU A 4 -9.89 -24.35 46.72
CA LEU A 4 -10.60 -23.87 45.53
C LEU A 4 -9.63 -22.96 44.76
N LEU A 5 -9.23 -23.37 43.59
CA LEU A 5 -8.43 -22.53 42.67
C LEU A 5 -9.42 -21.66 41.90
N LEU A 6 -9.48 -20.38 42.24
CA LEU A 6 -10.25 -19.38 41.49
C LEU A 6 -9.45 -19.02 40.25
N ILE A 7 -9.88 -19.50 39.09
CA ILE A 7 -9.38 -19.02 37.80
C ILE A 7 -10.17 -17.74 37.50
N VAL A 8 -9.51 -16.61 37.65
CA VAL A 8 -10.01 -15.33 37.11
C VAL A 8 -9.77 -15.34 35.63
N VAL A 9 -10.81 -15.61 34.85
CA VAL A 9 -10.80 -15.37 33.42
C VAL A 9 -11.03 -13.88 33.23
N SER A 10 -9.96 -13.12 33.03
CA SER A 10 -10.07 -11.75 32.54
C SER A 10 -10.61 -11.82 31.10
N LEU A 11 -11.87 -11.48 30.91
CA LEU A 11 -12.44 -11.16 29.60
C LEU A 11 -11.76 -9.87 29.13
N LEU A 12 -10.67 -10.00 28.36
CA LEU A 12 -10.19 -8.95 27.50
C LEU A 12 -11.28 -8.72 26.43
N THR A 13 -12.08 -7.68 26.63
CA THR A 13 -12.96 -7.15 25.60
C THR A 13 -12.06 -6.51 24.54
N PHE A 14 -11.67 -7.30 23.54
CA PHE A 14 -11.12 -6.74 22.30
C PHE A 14 -12.18 -5.83 21.69
N SER A 15 -11.98 -4.54 21.78
CA SER A 15 -12.73 -3.58 21.00
C SER A 15 -12.29 -3.71 19.54
N PHE A 16 -12.92 -4.63 18.81
CA PHE A 16 -12.83 -4.61 17.36
C PHE A 16 -13.44 -3.28 16.90
N THR A 17 -12.62 -2.33 16.54
CA THR A 17 -13.06 -1.17 15.78
C THR A 17 -13.44 -1.66 14.39
N PHE A 18 -14.69 -2.05 14.22
CA PHE A 18 -15.24 -2.28 12.89
C PHE A 18 -15.14 -0.98 12.10
N ALA A 19 -14.67 -1.07 10.85
CA ALA A 19 -14.74 0.04 9.92
C ALA A 19 -16.16 0.61 9.93
N ALA A 20 -16.33 1.80 10.46
CA ALA A 20 -17.64 2.43 10.60
C ALA A 20 -17.86 3.38 9.42
N GLU A 21 -19.03 3.29 8.80
CA GLU A 21 -19.46 4.33 7.86
C GLU A 21 -19.63 5.64 8.66
N LYS A 22 -18.84 6.65 8.33
CA LYS A 22 -18.91 7.99 8.92
C LYS A 22 -19.49 8.99 7.93
N LYS A 23 -20.00 10.07 8.49
CA LYS A 23 -20.62 11.17 7.76
C LYS A 23 -19.79 12.44 7.91
N LYS A 24 -19.46 13.09 6.81
CA LYS A 24 -19.00 14.49 6.81
C LYS A 24 -20.13 15.34 6.30
N LYS A 25 -20.71 16.11 7.18
CA LYS A 25 -21.80 17.02 6.85
C LYS A 25 -21.34 18.05 5.83
N ILE A 26 -22.15 18.26 4.80
CA ILE A 26 -21.98 19.34 3.84
C ILE A 26 -22.91 20.46 4.27
N GLU A 27 -24.20 20.20 4.36
CA GLU A 27 -25.19 21.21 4.72
C GLU A 27 -26.47 20.55 5.28
N ASP A 28 -27.09 21.16 6.28
CA ASP A 28 -28.39 20.80 6.84
C ASP A 28 -29.36 21.98 6.92
N PHE A 29 -28.96 23.12 6.40
CA PHE A 29 -29.71 24.38 6.30
C PHE A 29 -30.24 24.97 7.60
N ASP A 30 -30.17 24.28 8.73
CA ASP A 30 -30.74 24.70 10.03
C ASP A 30 -30.21 26.05 10.54
N LYS A 31 -28.97 26.36 10.19
CA LYS A 31 -28.30 27.61 10.60
C LYS A 31 -28.34 28.70 9.54
N ILE A 32 -28.95 28.42 8.40
CA ILE A 32 -29.04 29.38 7.29
C ILE A 32 -30.34 30.17 7.44
N GLU A 33 -30.26 31.48 7.26
CA GLU A 33 -31.40 32.38 7.35
C GLU A 33 -32.47 32.03 6.28
N ILE A 34 -33.73 31.97 6.72
CA ILE A 34 -34.87 31.75 5.82
C ILE A 34 -34.90 32.85 4.76
N GLY A 35 -35.08 32.48 3.52
CA GLY A 35 -35.03 33.38 2.36
C GLY A 35 -33.67 33.43 1.67
N THR A 36 -32.63 32.84 2.26
CA THR A 36 -31.31 32.71 1.58
C THR A 36 -31.46 31.87 0.32
N THR A 37 -30.90 32.36 -0.79
CA THR A 37 -30.95 31.68 -2.09
C THR A 37 -29.60 31.10 -2.47
N PHE A 38 -29.65 29.93 -3.10
CA PHE A 38 -28.50 29.22 -3.67
C PHE A 38 -28.49 29.36 -5.19
N LYS A 39 -27.31 29.38 -5.77
CA LYS A 39 -27.16 29.47 -7.23
C LYS A 39 -27.60 28.19 -7.92
N MET A 40 -28.28 28.36 -9.04
CA MET A 40 -28.72 27.27 -9.90
C MET A 40 -28.04 27.36 -11.25
N TYR A 41 -27.67 26.21 -11.82
CA TYR A 41 -26.95 26.12 -13.10
C TYR A 41 -27.63 25.16 -14.05
N ASN A 42 -27.52 25.40 -15.34
CA ASN A 42 -27.94 24.42 -16.36
C ASN A 42 -26.85 23.36 -16.62
N SER A 43 -27.13 22.38 -17.47
CA SER A 43 -26.20 21.30 -17.85
C SER A 43 -24.93 21.78 -18.55
N ASN A 44 -24.87 23.02 -19.01
CA ASN A 44 -23.69 23.64 -19.63
C ASN A 44 -22.90 24.50 -18.63
N GLY A 45 -23.25 24.47 -17.36
CA GLY A 45 -22.60 25.25 -16.30
C GLY A 45 -22.92 26.73 -16.30
N VAL A 46 -23.98 27.15 -17.03
CA VAL A 46 -24.45 28.56 -17.06
C VAL A 46 -25.40 28.78 -15.90
N GLU A 47 -25.16 29.84 -15.11
CA GLU A 47 -26.05 30.26 -14.02
C GLU A 47 -27.45 30.65 -14.56
N LEU A 48 -28.47 30.17 -13.87
CA LEU A 48 -29.86 30.37 -14.27
C LEU A 48 -30.50 31.55 -13.51
N ASP A 49 -31.34 32.28 -14.20
CA ASP A 49 -32.20 33.27 -13.56
C ASP A 49 -33.18 32.60 -12.57
N PRO A 50 -33.39 33.15 -11.37
CA PRO A 50 -34.32 32.59 -10.38
C PRO A 50 -35.77 32.36 -10.86
N SER A 51 -36.20 33.06 -11.91
CA SER A 51 -37.51 32.81 -12.55
C SER A 51 -37.55 31.52 -13.35
N VAL A 52 -36.37 30.98 -13.75
CA VAL A 52 -36.25 29.72 -14.50
C VAL A 52 -36.06 28.53 -13.56
N ALA A 53 -35.21 28.68 -12.55
CA ALA A 53 -35.00 27.70 -11.48
C ALA A 53 -34.55 28.42 -10.22
N SER A 54 -35.00 27.98 -9.06
CA SER A 54 -34.61 28.59 -7.78
C SER A 54 -34.36 27.54 -6.70
N ALA A 55 -33.49 27.90 -5.77
CA ALA A 55 -33.23 27.12 -4.56
C ALA A 55 -33.17 28.10 -3.38
N THR A 56 -34.11 27.98 -2.46
CA THR A 56 -34.30 28.96 -1.36
C THR A 56 -34.48 28.23 -0.04
N VAL A 57 -33.81 28.68 1.01
CA VAL A 57 -34.01 28.13 2.37
C VAL A 57 -35.35 28.57 2.90
N ILE A 58 -36.18 27.63 3.32
CA ILE A 58 -37.46 27.86 3.94
C ILE A 58 -37.59 27.04 5.22
N LYS A 59 -38.56 27.37 6.06
CA LYS A 59 -38.98 26.51 7.15
C LYS A 59 -39.54 25.19 6.58
N ASP A 60 -39.21 24.06 7.17
CA ASP A 60 -39.76 22.78 6.76
C ASP A 60 -41.30 22.82 6.79
N PRO A 61 -41.97 22.58 5.67
CA PRO A 61 -43.44 22.61 5.60
C PRO A 61 -44.11 21.51 6.43
N ASN A 62 -43.38 20.47 6.78
CA ASN A 62 -43.90 19.34 7.59
C ASN A 62 -43.61 19.49 9.08
N TYR A 63 -42.84 20.51 9.48
CA TYR A 63 -42.42 20.80 10.86
C TYR A 63 -41.57 19.72 11.55
N GLU A 64 -41.11 18.74 10.83
CA GLU A 64 -40.31 17.63 11.38
C GLU A 64 -38.81 17.99 11.45
N TYR A 65 -38.34 18.76 10.46
CA TYR A 65 -36.95 19.23 10.36
C TYR A 65 -36.86 20.74 10.52
N GLY A 66 -35.70 21.28 10.81
CA GLY A 66 -35.48 22.71 11.03
C GLY A 66 -35.81 23.59 9.81
N ASN A 67 -34.79 23.91 9.04
CA ASN A 67 -34.88 24.61 7.76
C ASN A 67 -34.48 23.66 6.64
N VAL A 68 -35.07 23.78 5.48
CA VAL A 68 -34.82 22.93 4.30
C VAL A 68 -34.54 23.79 3.07
N LEU A 69 -33.82 23.26 2.10
CA LEU A 69 -33.66 23.89 0.80
C LEU A 69 -34.78 23.54 -0.15
N HIS A 70 -35.60 24.51 -0.47
CA HIS A 70 -36.70 24.38 -1.42
C HIS A 70 -36.17 24.62 -2.85
N VAL A 71 -36.21 23.60 -3.68
CA VAL A 71 -35.72 23.63 -5.07
C VAL A 71 -36.90 23.59 -6.03
N LYS A 72 -36.98 24.59 -6.91
CA LYS A 72 -37.94 24.64 -8.02
C LYS A 72 -37.21 24.59 -9.34
N VAL A 73 -37.53 23.62 -10.16
CA VAL A 73 -36.95 23.42 -11.48
C VAL A 73 -38.04 23.66 -12.54
N GLY A 74 -37.80 24.65 -13.40
CA GLY A 74 -38.66 24.95 -14.53
C GLY A 74 -38.40 24.04 -15.74
N ASN A 75 -38.57 24.57 -16.94
CA ASN A 75 -38.43 23.80 -18.18
C ASN A 75 -36.94 23.57 -18.61
N VAL A 76 -36.00 23.67 -17.70
CA VAL A 76 -34.55 23.47 -17.95
C VAL A 76 -33.99 22.54 -16.89
N LYS A 77 -33.22 21.55 -17.31
CA LYS A 77 -32.46 20.72 -16.36
C LYS A 77 -31.55 21.62 -15.50
N SER A 78 -31.69 21.53 -14.19
CA SER A 78 -31.07 22.49 -13.26
C SER A 78 -30.36 21.79 -12.11
N TYR A 79 -29.30 22.41 -11.65
CA TYR A 79 -28.40 21.88 -10.61
C TYR A 79 -28.14 22.97 -9.59
N VAL A 80 -28.23 22.65 -8.31
CA VAL A 80 -27.93 23.56 -7.21
C VAL A 80 -26.44 23.54 -6.89
N GLU A 81 -25.87 24.70 -6.60
CA GLU A 81 -24.49 24.82 -6.12
C GLU A 81 -24.46 25.02 -4.61
N ILE A 82 -23.66 24.21 -3.92
CA ILE A 82 -23.46 24.28 -2.48
C ILE A 82 -21.94 24.30 -2.19
N GLU A 83 -21.52 25.14 -1.24
CA GLU A 83 -20.14 25.16 -0.79
C GLU A 83 -19.78 23.91 0.01
N MET A 84 -18.59 23.39 -0.22
CA MET A 84 -18.07 22.27 0.58
C MET A 84 -17.51 22.79 1.90
N PRO A 85 -17.64 22.02 3.00
CA PRO A 85 -17.18 22.46 4.31
C PRO A 85 -15.64 22.52 4.40
N ASP A 86 -15.13 23.39 5.25
CA ASP A 86 -13.76 23.44 5.76
C ASP A 86 -12.65 23.46 4.69
N ASN A 87 -12.78 24.28 3.68
CA ASN A 87 -11.77 24.43 2.61
C ASN A 87 -11.43 23.12 1.86
N LEU A 88 -12.29 22.12 1.91
CA LEU A 88 -12.16 20.91 1.10
C LEU A 88 -12.12 21.29 -0.38
N THR A 89 -11.08 20.89 -1.07
CA THR A 89 -11.05 20.98 -2.53
C THR A 89 -11.79 19.80 -3.15
N ALA A 90 -12.27 19.95 -4.37
CA ALA A 90 -12.93 18.90 -5.11
C ALA A 90 -12.05 17.64 -5.25
N SER A 91 -10.74 17.80 -5.43
CA SER A 91 -9.77 16.69 -5.46
C SER A 91 -9.69 15.94 -4.12
N GLN A 92 -9.66 16.67 -3.02
CA GLN A 92 -9.65 16.05 -1.68
C GLN A 92 -10.97 15.35 -1.38
N ALA A 93 -12.11 15.95 -1.78
CA ALA A 93 -13.42 15.35 -1.57
C ALA A 93 -13.57 14.04 -2.37
N SER A 94 -13.23 14.04 -3.65
CA SER A 94 -13.34 12.86 -4.52
C SER A 94 -12.38 11.73 -4.15
N SER A 95 -11.25 12.03 -3.53
CA SER A 95 -10.29 11.03 -3.07
C SER A 95 -10.62 10.42 -1.71
N LYS A 96 -11.32 11.17 -0.85
CA LYS A 96 -11.62 10.76 0.53
C LYS A 96 -13.00 10.12 0.69
N TYR A 97 -13.99 10.62 -0.04
CA TYR A 97 -15.38 10.22 0.16
C TYR A 97 -15.85 9.26 -0.92
N GLU A 98 -16.69 8.31 -0.53
CA GLU A 98 -17.17 7.23 -1.39
C GLU A 98 -18.52 7.56 -1.98
N LYS A 99 -19.38 8.24 -1.21
CA LYS A 99 -20.77 8.49 -1.56
C LYS A 99 -21.22 9.88 -1.13
N LEU A 100 -22.19 10.44 -1.86
CA LEU A 100 -23.01 11.56 -1.46
C LEU A 100 -24.37 11.03 -1.00
N LYS A 101 -24.81 11.44 0.18
CA LYS A 101 -26.14 11.12 0.72
C LYS A 101 -26.88 12.41 1.03
N PHE A 102 -28.18 12.44 0.79
CA PHE A 102 -29.05 13.54 1.19
C PHE A 102 -30.50 13.07 1.39
N LEU A 103 -31.24 13.84 2.17
CA LEU A 103 -32.69 13.70 2.31
C LEU A 103 -33.37 14.48 1.21
N ILE A 104 -34.39 13.88 0.60
CA ILE A 104 -35.28 14.54 -0.36
C ILE A 104 -36.73 14.29 0.04
N PHE A 105 -37.55 15.34 -0.04
CA PHE A 105 -39.01 15.26 0.07
C PHE A 105 -39.67 15.87 -1.17
N ARG A 106 -40.64 15.20 -1.71
CA ARG A 106 -41.44 15.66 -2.88
C ARG A 106 -42.87 15.99 -2.43
N PRO A 107 -43.31 17.26 -2.55
CA PRO A 107 -44.67 17.64 -2.15
C PRO A 107 -45.74 16.96 -3.01
N GLU A 108 -46.95 16.94 -2.49
CA GLU A 108 -48.13 16.48 -3.24
C GLU A 108 -48.32 17.27 -4.55
N GLY A 109 -48.87 16.62 -5.55
CA GLY A 109 -49.09 17.23 -6.87
C GLY A 109 -47.88 17.15 -7.83
N GLN A 110 -46.79 16.57 -7.41
CA GLN A 110 -45.63 16.28 -8.28
C GLN A 110 -45.88 15.02 -9.13
N PRO A 111 -45.23 14.89 -10.31
CA PRO A 111 -45.34 13.68 -11.14
C PRO A 111 -45.04 12.40 -10.34
N ASP A 112 -45.83 11.34 -10.50
CA ASP A 112 -45.64 10.07 -9.77
C ASP A 112 -44.24 9.44 -9.97
N ARG A 113 -43.65 9.65 -11.13
CA ARG A 113 -42.32 9.14 -11.45
C ARG A 113 -41.32 10.29 -11.55
N PHE A 114 -40.33 10.27 -10.67
CA PHE A 114 -39.18 11.13 -10.73
C PHE A 114 -38.06 10.36 -11.44
N GLN A 115 -38.18 10.24 -12.76
CA GLN A 115 -37.17 9.60 -13.59
C GLN A 115 -36.19 10.65 -14.08
N GLY A 116 -34.95 10.55 -13.62
CA GLY A 116 -33.90 11.44 -14.09
C GLY A 116 -32.55 10.88 -13.75
N GLU A 117 -31.60 11.36 -14.48
CA GLU A 117 -30.21 11.09 -14.25
C GLU A 117 -29.72 12.04 -13.14
N PHE A 118 -29.14 11.50 -12.07
CA PHE A 118 -28.46 12.31 -11.07
C PHE A 118 -27.10 12.72 -11.63
N SER A 119 -26.77 14.00 -11.57
CA SER A 119 -25.48 14.52 -11.97
C SER A 119 -24.86 15.31 -10.83
N LEU A 120 -23.56 15.12 -10.63
CA LEU A 120 -22.74 15.79 -9.65
C LEU A 120 -21.50 16.37 -10.33
N TRP A 121 -21.18 17.63 -10.05
CA TRP A 121 -19.93 18.29 -10.43
C TRP A 121 -19.19 18.73 -9.19
N PHE A 122 -17.87 18.59 -9.23
CA PHE A 122 -16.99 19.24 -8.28
C PHE A 122 -16.39 20.50 -8.91
N GLY A 123 -16.72 21.66 -8.36
CA GLY A 123 -16.30 22.96 -8.91
C GLY A 123 -16.86 23.20 -10.32
N SER A 124 -16.06 23.81 -11.19
CA SER A 124 -16.43 24.14 -12.57
C SER A 124 -16.18 23.00 -13.57
N ALA A 125 -15.49 21.95 -13.17
CA ALA A 125 -15.22 20.81 -14.04
C ALA A 125 -16.41 19.89 -14.09
N GLN A 126 -16.93 19.65 -15.30
CA GLN A 126 -18.00 18.72 -15.54
C GLN A 126 -17.47 17.29 -15.37
N SER A 127 -17.81 16.67 -14.28
CA SER A 127 -17.56 15.26 -14.03
C SER A 127 -18.90 14.57 -13.90
N THR A 128 -19.28 13.82 -14.91
CA THR A 128 -20.53 13.08 -14.94
C THR A 128 -20.37 11.76 -14.21
N THR A 129 -20.86 11.68 -13.00
CA THR A 129 -21.35 10.40 -12.48
C THR A 129 -22.81 10.26 -12.87
N THR A 130 -23.06 9.68 -13.99
CA THR A 130 -24.40 9.31 -14.40
C THR A 130 -24.77 8.02 -13.67
N ALA A 131 -25.45 8.16 -12.56
CA ALA A 131 -26.22 7.04 -12.03
C ALA A 131 -27.62 7.13 -12.63
N PHE A 132 -27.98 6.23 -13.52
CA PHE A 132 -29.38 6.00 -13.84
C PHE A 132 -30.04 5.43 -12.58
N ALA A 133 -30.60 6.32 -11.78
CA ALA A 133 -31.41 5.93 -10.67
C ALA A 133 -32.85 6.15 -11.04
N ASN A 134 -33.63 5.09 -10.99
CA ASN A 134 -35.06 5.28 -10.63
C ASN A 134 -35.01 5.97 -9.28
N ILE A 135 -35.24 7.28 -9.27
CA ILE A 135 -35.22 8.05 -8.04
C ILE A 135 -36.43 7.60 -7.25
N ASN A 136 -36.20 6.72 -6.30
CA ASN A 136 -37.25 6.16 -5.46
C ASN A 136 -37.54 7.15 -4.32
N ALA A 137 -38.01 8.35 -4.70
CA ALA A 137 -38.52 9.37 -3.81
C ALA A 137 -40.04 9.50 -4.03
N PRO A 138 -40.87 8.79 -3.27
CA PRO A 138 -42.33 8.82 -3.41
C PRO A 138 -42.84 10.22 -3.07
N VAL A 139 -43.94 10.63 -3.75
CA VAL A 139 -44.65 11.88 -3.44
C VAL A 139 -45.22 11.83 -2.03
N GLY A 140 -45.16 12.93 -1.29
CA GLY A 140 -45.64 13.05 0.08
C GLY A 140 -44.87 12.27 1.13
N LYS A 141 -43.66 11.78 0.80
CA LYS A 141 -42.81 11.05 1.73
C LYS A 141 -41.36 11.44 1.55
N GLU A 142 -40.61 11.35 2.64
CA GLU A 142 -39.17 11.50 2.64
C GLU A 142 -38.47 10.28 2.08
N ALA A 143 -37.35 10.51 1.44
CA ALA A 143 -36.44 9.47 0.99
C ALA A 143 -34.98 9.87 1.21
N ASN A 144 -34.18 8.94 1.72
CA ASN A 144 -32.74 9.07 1.77
C ASN A 144 -32.13 8.55 0.47
N LEU A 145 -31.50 9.42 -0.30
CA LEU A 145 -30.83 9.04 -1.53
C LEU A 145 -29.33 8.98 -1.33
N THR A 146 -28.68 8.01 -1.93
CA THR A 146 -27.25 7.80 -1.82
C THR A 146 -26.65 7.48 -3.19
N TYR A 147 -25.61 8.21 -3.57
CA TYR A 147 -24.93 8.09 -4.87
C TYR A 147 -23.43 7.90 -4.70
N ASN A 148 -22.84 6.98 -5.45
CA ASN A 148 -21.39 6.79 -5.48
C ASN A 148 -20.71 7.97 -6.17
N ILE A 149 -19.63 8.49 -5.58
CA ILE A 149 -18.87 9.66 -6.06
C ILE A 149 -17.41 9.38 -6.35
N ASN A 150 -17.00 8.14 -6.23
CA ASN A 150 -15.60 7.69 -6.27
C ASN A 150 -14.89 7.83 -7.63
N LYS A 151 -15.48 8.48 -8.60
CA LYS A 151 -14.86 8.75 -9.92
C LYS A 151 -15.03 10.21 -10.38
N VAL A 152 -15.35 11.10 -9.48
CA VAL A 152 -15.60 12.50 -9.82
C VAL A 152 -14.28 13.27 -9.71
N SER A 153 -13.76 13.79 -10.81
CA SER A 153 -12.62 14.71 -10.81
C SER A 153 -13.12 16.16 -10.91
N GLY A 154 -12.43 17.11 -10.30
CA GLY A 154 -12.79 18.52 -10.41
C GLY A 154 -11.92 19.45 -9.56
N TYR A 155 -12.09 20.75 -9.77
CA TYR A 155 -11.35 21.80 -9.07
C TYR A 155 -12.35 22.78 -8.44
N GLY A 156 -12.03 23.30 -7.25
CA GLY A 156 -12.84 24.31 -6.58
C GLY A 156 -13.32 23.88 -5.20
N LYS A 157 -14.16 24.72 -4.60
CA LYS A 157 -14.69 24.55 -3.23
C LYS A 157 -16.19 24.25 -3.20
N THR A 158 -16.82 24.09 -4.35
CA THR A 158 -18.27 23.88 -4.46
C THR A 158 -18.59 22.54 -5.09
N ILE A 159 -19.75 22.00 -4.75
CA ILE A 159 -20.40 20.90 -5.47
C ILE A 159 -21.64 21.46 -6.16
N ARG A 160 -21.94 20.94 -7.36
CA ARG A 160 -23.20 21.16 -8.05
C ARG A 160 -23.86 19.81 -8.27
N PHE A 161 -25.11 19.70 -7.88
CA PHE A 161 -25.83 18.45 -8.11
C PHE A 161 -27.31 18.70 -8.38
N GLY A 162 -27.93 17.75 -9.03
CA GLY A 162 -29.32 17.80 -9.37
C GLY A 162 -29.78 16.63 -10.22
N PHE A 163 -31.00 16.72 -10.66
CA PHE A 163 -31.63 15.68 -11.45
C PHE A 163 -31.94 16.18 -12.86
N SER A 164 -31.83 15.33 -13.86
CA SER A 164 -32.19 15.67 -15.23
C SER A 164 -33.70 15.72 -15.49
N VAL A 165 -34.46 16.27 -14.55
CA VAL A 165 -35.90 16.45 -14.59
C VAL A 165 -36.28 17.91 -14.80
N LYS A 166 -37.49 18.17 -15.26
CA LYS A 166 -38.04 19.50 -15.52
C LYS A 166 -39.39 19.65 -14.91
N ASN A 167 -39.78 20.90 -14.59
CA ASN A 167 -41.06 21.25 -14.04
C ASN A 167 -41.40 20.45 -12.77
N VAL A 168 -40.43 20.42 -11.85
CA VAL A 168 -40.53 19.71 -10.56
C VAL A 168 -40.15 20.63 -9.41
N GLU A 169 -40.67 20.27 -8.26
CA GLU A 169 -40.40 20.93 -6.98
C GLU A 169 -40.09 19.85 -5.95
N PHE A 170 -39.08 20.10 -5.13
CA PHE A 170 -38.65 19.20 -4.05
C PHE A 170 -37.91 19.96 -2.96
N TYR A 171 -37.81 19.36 -1.80
CA TYR A 171 -37.02 19.87 -0.68
C TYR A 171 -35.81 18.97 -0.45
N LEU A 172 -34.68 19.60 -0.13
CA LEU A 172 -33.42 18.93 0.21
C LEU A 172 -33.01 19.26 1.63
N ASP A 173 -32.48 18.27 2.30
CA ASP A 173 -31.89 18.42 3.62
C ASP A 173 -30.80 17.37 3.86
N ASP A 174 -30.09 17.49 4.96
CA ASP A 174 -29.16 16.48 5.46
C ASP A 174 -28.16 15.99 4.40
N ILE A 175 -27.41 16.91 3.80
CA ILE A 175 -26.46 16.61 2.75
C ILE A 175 -25.12 16.20 3.37
N TYR A 176 -24.67 14.97 3.14
CA TYR A 176 -23.46 14.40 3.69
C TYR A 176 -22.60 13.72 2.64
N PHE A 177 -21.27 13.81 2.82
CA PHE A 177 -20.37 12.80 2.28
C PHE A 177 -20.31 11.61 3.23
N LEU A 178 -20.31 10.40 2.66
CA LEU A 178 -20.08 9.17 3.40
C LEU A 178 -18.71 8.63 3.07
N TYR A 179 -18.00 8.15 4.09
CA TYR A 179 -16.70 7.50 3.96
C TYR A 179 -16.56 6.40 5.01
N THR A 180 -15.73 5.43 4.71
CA THR A 180 -15.40 4.39 5.68
C THR A 180 -14.24 4.89 6.54
N ASP A 181 -14.48 5.05 7.84
CA ASP A 181 -13.43 5.31 8.81
C ASP A 181 -12.99 3.98 9.41
N TYR A 182 -11.77 3.63 9.13
CA TYR A 182 -11.17 2.40 9.66
C TYR A 182 -10.59 2.58 11.06
N GLY A 183 -10.76 3.75 11.67
CA GLY A 183 -10.22 4.07 13.00
C GLY A 183 -8.68 4.16 13.03
N TYR A 184 -8.04 4.28 11.88
CA TYR A 184 -6.59 4.28 11.76
C TYR A 184 -6.03 5.69 11.78
N ASP A 185 -5.13 5.95 12.72
CA ASP A 185 -4.33 7.17 12.76
C ASP A 185 -2.85 6.86 12.48
N TYR A 186 -2.41 7.06 11.24
CA TYR A 186 -1.02 6.85 10.85
C TYR A 186 -0.04 7.86 11.50
N THR A 187 -0.54 8.85 12.22
CA THR A 187 0.30 9.77 13.00
C THR A 187 0.65 9.21 14.38
N ASP A 188 -0.10 8.21 14.86
CA ASP A 188 0.23 7.45 16.06
C ASP A 188 1.12 6.25 15.68
N PRO A 189 2.41 6.25 16.08
CA PRO A 189 3.30 5.14 15.76
C PRO A 189 2.79 3.79 16.26
N LEU A 190 2.10 3.74 17.41
CA LEU A 190 1.58 2.51 18.00
C LEU A 190 0.52 1.81 17.13
N GLN A 191 -0.09 2.55 16.19
CA GLN A 191 -1.08 2.02 15.27
C GLN A 191 -0.48 1.59 13.93
N THR A 192 0.85 1.63 13.77
CA THR A 192 1.50 1.34 12.50
C THR A 192 2.07 -0.08 12.46
N ALA A 193 2.01 -0.71 11.28
CA ALA A 193 2.64 -2.02 11.08
C ALA A 193 4.16 -1.95 11.25
N ARG A 194 4.79 -0.83 10.91
CA ARG A 194 6.21 -0.58 11.13
C ARG A 194 6.60 -0.77 12.59
N TYR A 195 5.88 -0.11 13.51
CA TYR A 195 6.17 -0.18 14.94
C TYR A 195 6.20 -1.62 15.44
N HIS A 196 5.16 -2.39 15.13
CA HIS A 196 5.08 -3.78 15.58
C HIS A 196 6.08 -4.69 14.88
N ALA A 197 6.38 -4.44 13.59
CA ALA A 197 7.41 -5.18 12.86
C ALA A 197 8.81 -4.94 13.44
N ASP A 198 9.15 -3.68 13.77
CA ASP A 198 10.41 -3.32 14.42
C ASP A 198 10.57 -4.03 15.77
N LEU A 199 9.49 -4.12 16.57
CA LEU A 199 9.50 -4.81 17.86
C LEU A 199 9.89 -6.29 17.75
N ILE A 200 9.50 -6.97 16.68
CA ILE A 200 9.76 -8.40 16.48
C ILE A 200 10.91 -8.68 15.50
N GLY A 201 11.64 -7.64 15.05
CA GLY A 201 12.77 -7.76 14.14
C GLY A 201 12.39 -8.29 12.75
N LYS A 202 11.24 -7.87 12.23
CA LYS A 202 10.75 -8.23 10.89
C LYS A 202 10.64 -6.99 10.01
N ASN A 203 10.69 -7.19 8.69
CA ASN A 203 10.64 -6.10 7.73
C ASN A 203 9.31 -6.07 6.97
N LEU A 204 8.61 -4.95 7.06
CA LEU A 204 7.55 -4.58 6.14
C LEU A 204 8.08 -3.48 5.23
N GLY A 205 8.30 -3.83 3.96
CA GLY A 205 8.87 -2.92 2.97
C GLY A 205 7.86 -2.39 1.97
N VAL A 206 8.26 -1.33 1.25
CA VAL A 206 7.48 -0.73 0.18
C VAL A 206 8.36 -0.34 -1.01
N CYS A 207 7.85 -0.59 -2.22
CA CYS A 207 8.47 -0.10 -3.45
C CYS A 207 8.21 1.40 -3.62
N VAL A 208 9.26 2.15 -3.98
CA VAL A 208 9.21 3.61 -4.07
C VAL A 208 9.94 4.15 -5.30
N SER A 209 9.47 5.31 -5.77
CA SER A 209 10.17 6.15 -6.73
C SER A 209 10.68 7.43 -6.06
N PRO A 210 11.82 8.03 -6.49
CA PRO A 210 12.39 9.20 -5.84
C PRO A 210 11.44 10.39 -5.65
N ASN A 211 10.50 10.59 -6.58
CA ASN A 211 9.51 11.67 -6.53
C ASN A 211 8.46 11.52 -5.41
N GLN A 212 8.35 10.35 -4.78
CA GLN A 212 7.44 10.07 -3.68
C GLN A 212 8.02 10.42 -2.30
N LEU A 213 9.32 10.69 -2.22
CA LEU A 213 10.09 10.76 -0.98
C LEU A 213 10.14 12.16 -0.35
N SER A 214 9.20 13.04 -0.67
CA SER A 214 9.09 14.35 -0.02
C SER A 214 8.54 14.19 1.40
N GLU A 215 9.30 14.60 2.41
CA GLU A 215 8.91 14.52 3.82
C GLU A 215 7.69 15.40 4.18
N THR A 216 7.42 16.41 3.38
CA THR A 216 6.26 17.28 3.55
C THR A 216 5.02 16.78 2.82
N SER A 217 5.18 15.78 1.94
CA SER A 217 4.06 15.16 1.25
C SER A 217 3.41 14.10 2.13
N ARG A 218 2.11 13.92 1.97
CA ARG A 218 1.39 12.84 2.64
C ARG A 218 1.93 11.46 2.23
N GLU A 219 2.35 11.32 0.98
CA GLU A 219 2.92 10.09 0.43
C GLU A 219 4.23 9.71 1.14
N GLY A 220 5.20 10.65 1.21
CA GLY A 220 6.45 10.42 1.93
C GLY A 220 6.24 10.14 3.41
N GLN A 221 5.30 10.86 4.06
CA GLN A 221 4.94 10.60 5.46
C GLN A 221 4.31 9.21 5.66
N THR A 222 3.46 8.77 4.76
CA THR A 222 2.88 7.43 4.82
C THR A 222 3.97 6.36 4.67
N ILE A 223 4.96 6.58 3.79
CA ILE A 223 6.08 5.65 3.59
C ILE A 223 6.85 5.46 4.90
N TYR A 224 7.48 6.50 5.44
CA TYR A 224 8.39 6.32 6.58
C TYR A 224 7.69 5.99 7.90
N ARG A 225 6.39 6.28 8.04
CA ARG A 225 5.63 5.94 9.26
C ARG A 225 5.13 4.50 9.28
N ASN A 226 4.89 3.91 8.13
CA ASN A 226 4.23 2.61 8.04
C ASN A 226 5.15 1.46 7.60
N PHE A 227 6.33 1.78 7.09
CA PHE A 227 7.28 0.81 6.57
C PHE A 227 8.67 1.03 7.15
N ASN A 228 9.39 -0.06 7.40
CA ASN A 228 10.77 -0.01 7.89
C ASN A 228 11.81 -0.41 6.81
N MET A 229 11.36 -0.66 5.58
CA MET A 229 12.22 -0.99 4.46
C MET A 229 11.70 -0.34 3.17
N VAL A 230 12.60 0.04 2.28
CA VAL A 230 12.29 0.53 0.92
C VAL A 230 13.07 -0.21 -0.15
N VAL A 231 12.49 -0.28 -1.34
CA VAL A 231 13.14 -0.75 -2.57
C VAL A 231 12.83 0.21 -3.71
N GLY A 232 13.83 0.55 -4.51
CA GLY A 232 13.63 1.43 -5.67
C GLY A 232 12.95 0.70 -6.83
N GLU A 233 11.79 1.21 -7.30
CA GLU A 233 11.06 0.61 -8.42
C GLU A 233 11.93 0.49 -9.68
N ASN A 234 12.63 1.59 -10.04
CA ASN A 234 13.44 1.65 -11.25
C ASN A 234 14.82 2.26 -11.03
N ALA A 235 15.02 3.02 -9.97
CA ALA A 235 16.18 3.89 -9.79
C ALA A 235 17.53 3.17 -9.63
N MET A 236 17.51 1.87 -9.32
CA MET A 236 18.72 1.06 -9.12
C MET A 236 18.89 -0.05 -10.17
N LYS A 237 18.02 -0.10 -11.19
CA LYS A 237 18.14 -1.05 -12.31
C LYS A 237 19.32 -0.68 -13.22
N PHE A 238 19.74 -1.62 -14.04
CA PHE A 238 20.95 -1.49 -14.86
C PHE A 238 20.94 -0.25 -15.75
N ASP A 239 19.82 -0.03 -16.47
CA ASP A 239 19.68 1.10 -17.39
C ASP A 239 19.68 2.48 -16.69
N ALA A 240 19.19 2.53 -15.45
CA ALA A 240 19.22 3.74 -14.64
C ALA A 240 20.60 4.02 -14.05
N THR A 241 21.32 2.97 -13.64
CA THR A 241 22.61 3.10 -12.95
C THR A 241 23.83 3.12 -13.89
N GLU A 242 23.75 2.47 -15.08
CA GLU A 242 24.78 2.52 -16.12
C GLU A 242 24.16 2.78 -17.51
N PRO A 243 23.59 3.98 -17.74
CA PRO A 243 22.88 4.30 -19.00
C PRO A 243 23.79 4.27 -20.24
N ARG A 244 25.09 4.42 -20.06
CA ARG A 244 26.13 4.28 -21.07
C ARG A 244 27.32 3.52 -20.50
N ARG A 245 27.99 2.75 -21.34
CA ARG A 245 29.12 1.91 -20.94
C ARG A 245 30.16 2.69 -20.15
N GLY A 246 30.38 2.27 -18.88
CA GLY A 246 31.31 2.90 -17.95
C GLY A 246 30.90 4.28 -17.42
N GLN A 247 29.69 4.73 -17.70
CA GLN A 247 29.16 6.00 -17.18
C GLN A 247 28.03 5.70 -16.20
N PHE A 248 28.32 5.86 -14.91
CA PHE A 248 27.40 5.55 -13.83
C PHE A 248 26.61 6.80 -13.39
N SER A 249 25.35 6.57 -12.99
CA SER A 249 24.44 7.57 -12.43
C SER A 249 23.73 6.97 -11.23
N TYR A 250 23.92 7.55 -10.06
CA TYR A 250 23.35 7.04 -8.81
C TYR A 250 22.30 7.94 -8.20
N SER A 251 22.00 9.09 -8.84
CA SER A 251 21.20 10.16 -8.24
C SER A 251 19.83 9.74 -7.75
N GLY A 252 19.14 8.84 -8.45
CA GLY A 252 17.84 8.31 -8.04
C GLY A 252 17.95 7.37 -6.84
N GLY A 253 18.93 6.47 -6.87
CA GLY A 253 19.22 5.55 -5.77
C GLY A 253 19.70 6.29 -4.52
N ASP A 254 20.58 7.29 -4.67
CA ASP A 254 21.07 8.11 -3.55
C ASP A 254 19.94 8.85 -2.82
N GLN A 255 18.91 9.30 -3.55
CA GLN A 255 17.75 9.92 -2.93
C GLN A 255 16.98 8.91 -2.06
N ILE A 256 16.82 7.67 -2.54
CA ILE A 256 16.16 6.59 -1.80
C ILE A 256 16.97 6.22 -0.55
N VAL A 257 18.28 5.97 -0.71
CA VAL A 257 19.17 5.61 0.40
C VAL A 257 19.22 6.72 1.45
N LYS A 258 19.35 7.97 1.03
CA LYS A 258 19.35 9.12 1.95
C LYS A 258 18.05 9.27 2.73
N PHE A 259 16.91 9.07 2.06
CA PHE A 259 15.60 9.09 2.72
C PHE A 259 15.49 7.95 3.74
N ALA A 260 15.88 6.74 3.36
CA ALA A 260 15.87 5.57 4.23
C ALA A 260 16.75 5.77 5.47
N GLN A 261 17.98 6.24 5.30
CA GLN A 261 18.91 6.53 6.41
C GLN A 261 18.34 7.57 7.39
N LYS A 262 17.70 8.62 6.86
CA LYS A 262 17.10 9.66 7.70
C LYS A 262 15.93 9.14 8.56
N HIS A 263 15.26 8.10 8.11
CA HIS A 263 14.08 7.55 8.77
C HIS A 263 14.31 6.15 9.34
N ASP A 264 15.58 5.73 9.55
CA ASP A 264 15.94 4.42 10.09
C ASP A 264 15.25 3.26 9.37
N MET A 265 15.28 3.28 8.04
CA MET A 265 14.71 2.25 7.18
C MET A 265 15.82 1.44 6.50
N GLU A 266 15.58 0.15 6.34
CA GLU A 266 16.41 -0.72 5.51
C GLU A 266 16.23 -0.43 4.02
N VAL A 267 17.24 -0.75 3.22
CA VAL A 267 17.17 -0.61 1.76
C VAL A 267 17.50 -1.92 1.08
N ARG A 268 16.64 -2.36 0.15
CA ARG A 268 16.93 -3.43 -0.79
C ARG A 268 17.38 -2.86 -2.13
N GLY A 269 18.48 -3.37 -2.67
CA GLY A 269 18.95 -3.05 -4.01
C GLY A 269 18.27 -3.95 -5.06
N HIS A 270 17.62 -3.35 -6.05
CA HIS A 270 16.91 -4.05 -7.10
C HIS A 270 17.21 -3.39 -8.45
N THR A 271 17.86 -4.04 -9.41
CA THR A 271 18.49 -5.35 -9.44
C THR A 271 19.76 -5.28 -10.28
N LEU A 272 20.76 -6.13 -9.99
CA LEU A 272 22.07 -6.04 -10.65
C LEU A 272 22.08 -6.63 -12.06
N ALA A 273 21.42 -7.76 -12.28
CA ALA A 273 21.32 -8.41 -13.59
C ALA A 273 19.90 -8.90 -13.88
N TRP A 274 19.29 -8.38 -14.94
CA TRP A 274 17.96 -8.72 -15.37
C TRP A 274 17.91 -8.76 -16.92
N HIS A 275 17.02 -9.55 -17.51
CA HIS A 275 16.84 -9.61 -18.95
C HIS A 275 16.13 -8.36 -19.51
N SER A 276 15.35 -7.66 -18.67
CA SER A 276 14.69 -6.39 -18.97
C SER A 276 15.44 -5.21 -18.34
N GLN A 277 15.13 -4.00 -18.74
CA GLN A 277 15.75 -2.76 -18.25
C GLN A 277 17.29 -2.83 -18.09
N THR A 278 17.93 -3.59 -18.98
CA THR A 278 19.37 -3.55 -19.25
C THR A 278 19.62 -2.53 -20.35
N SER A 279 20.63 -1.69 -20.19
CA SER A 279 20.91 -0.60 -21.14
C SER A 279 21.07 -1.09 -22.57
N GLN A 280 20.49 -0.35 -23.54
CA GLN A 280 20.47 -0.73 -24.96
C GLN A 280 21.87 -1.01 -25.53
N TRP A 281 22.90 -0.29 -25.08
CA TRP A 281 24.29 -0.53 -25.52
C TRP A 281 24.81 -1.93 -25.20
N VAL A 282 24.26 -2.61 -24.17
CA VAL A 282 24.58 -4.01 -23.85
C VAL A 282 23.98 -4.94 -24.90
N HIS A 283 22.75 -4.66 -25.34
CA HIS A 283 22.05 -5.46 -26.35
C HIS A 283 22.67 -5.29 -27.74
N ASP A 284 23.00 -4.05 -28.13
CA ASP A 284 23.47 -3.70 -29.46
C ASP A 284 24.93 -4.09 -29.70
N GLY A 285 25.72 -4.21 -28.64
CA GLY A 285 27.15 -4.52 -28.75
C GLY A 285 27.40 -5.96 -29.21
N ASN A 286 28.36 -6.15 -30.11
CA ASN A 286 28.81 -7.47 -30.52
C ASN A 286 29.92 -7.97 -29.57
N TYR A 287 29.54 -8.21 -28.31
CA TYR A 287 30.47 -8.62 -27.26
C TYR A 287 30.64 -10.14 -27.23
N SER A 288 31.88 -10.60 -27.07
CA SER A 288 32.20 -11.98 -26.71
C SER A 288 31.74 -12.30 -25.28
N LYS A 289 31.60 -13.58 -24.94
CA LYS A 289 31.29 -14.04 -23.58
C LYS A 289 32.20 -13.37 -22.53
N LYS A 290 33.51 -13.34 -22.79
CA LYS A 290 34.50 -12.73 -21.89
C LYS A 290 34.24 -11.23 -21.68
N GLU A 291 33.87 -10.52 -22.73
CA GLU A 291 33.55 -9.09 -22.62
C GLU A 291 32.23 -8.86 -21.89
N MET A 292 31.21 -9.67 -22.16
CA MET A 292 29.95 -9.60 -21.43
C MET A 292 30.11 -9.84 -19.93
N LEU A 293 30.87 -10.85 -19.54
CA LEU A 293 31.20 -11.11 -18.15
C LEU A 293 32.02 -9.96 -17.54
N ALA A 294 32.93 -9.35 -18.28
CA ALA A 294 33.68 -8.18 -17.82
C ALA A 294 32.78 -6.93 -17.63
N ILE A 295 31.79 -6.74 -18.51
CA ILE A 295 30.78 -5.68 -18.40
C ILE A 295 29.98 -5.89 -17.11
N LEU A 296 29.41 -7.09 -16.90
CA LEU A 296 28.62 -7.41 -15.72
C LEU A 296 29.44 -7.25 -14.43
N LYS A 297 30.68 -7.72 -14.44
CA LYS A 297 31.61 -7.54 -13.30
C LYS A 297 31.81 -6.08 -12.97
N ASN A 298 32.12 -5.26 -13.98
CA ASN A 298 32.34 -3.82 -13.78
C ASN A 298 31.09 -3.14 -13.24
N HIS A 299 29.91 -3.49 -13.78
CA HIS A 299 28.62 -3.00 -13.29
C HIS A 299 28.43 -3.31 -11.80
N ILE A 300 28.52 -4.59 -11.42
CA ILE A 300 28.28 -5.04 -10.05
C ILE A 300 29.24 -4.37 -9.06
N PHE A 301 30.57 -4.32 -9.38
CA PHE A 301 31.53 -3.68 -8.49
C PHE A 301 31.28 -2.19 -8.30
N ASN A 302 30.85 -1.47 -9.33
CA ASN A 302 30.54 -0.05 -9.23
C ASN A 302 29.22 0.20 -8.49
N VAL A 303 28.16 -0.56 -8.78
CA VAL A 303 26.84 -0.34 -8.20
C VAL A 303 26.81 -0.79 -6.73
N VAL A 304 27.21 -2.02 -6.44
CA VAL A 304 27.26 -2.53 -5.06
C VAL A 304 28.29 -1.74 -4.24
N GLY A 305 29.47 -1.47 -4.82
CA GLY A 305 30.53 -0.71 -4.15
C GLY A 305 30.12 0.72 -3.79
N HIS A 306 29.29 1.38 -4.63
CA HIS A 306 28.77 2.73 -4.36
C HIS A 306 27.92 2.78 -3.08
N TRP A 307 27.06 1.79 -2.86
CA TRP A 307 26.18 1.71 -1.70
C TRP A 307 26.62 0.70 -0.64
N LYS A 308 27.90 0.29 -0.66
CA LYS A 308 28.45 -0.64 0.32
C LYS A 308 28.14 -0.21 1.76
N GLY A 309 27.59 -1.14 2.55
CA GLY A 309 27.20 -0.89 3.93
C GLY A 309 25.99 0.03 4.13
N GLN A 310 25.35 0.48 3.03
CA GLN A 310 24.14 1.29 3.06
C GLN A 310 22.92 0.52 2.54
N ILE A 311 23.13 -0.43 1.63
CA ILE A 311 22.12 -1.36 1.14
C ILE A 311 22.41 -2.72 1.77
N THR A 312 21.45 -3.27 2.49
CA THR A 312 21.63 -4.50 3.28
C THR A 312 21.33 -5.76 2.50
N GLU A 313 20.54 -5.67 1.44
CA GLU A 313 20.10 -6.80 0.63
C GLU A 313 20.11 -6.46 -0.86
N TRP A 314 20.51 -7.42 -1.72
CA TRP A 314 20.52 -7.26 -3.18
C TRP A 314 19.80 -8.40 -3.90
N ASP A 315 18.94 -8.05 -4.86
CA ASP A 315 18.51 -8.94 -5.93
C ASP A 315 19.66 -8.99 -6.96
N VAL A 316 20.50 -10.01 -6.84
CA VAL A 316 21.71 -10.15 -7.70
C VAL A 316 21.33 -10.50 -9.13
N VAL A 317 20.42 -11.46 -9.27
CA VAL A 317 19.81 -11.84 -10.55
C VAL A 317 18.30 -11.88 -10.43
N ASN A 318 17.64 -11.34 -11.43
CA ASN A 318 16.19 -11.23 -11.47
C ASN A 318 15.61 -11.99 -12.67
N GLU A 319 14.57 -12.81 -12.42
CA GLU A 319 13.76 -13.51 -13.44
C GLU A 319 14.58 -14.38 -14.39
N VAL A 320 15.48 -15.15 -13.83
CA VAL A 320 16.39 -16.02 -14.60
C VAL A 320 15.74 -17.33 -15.05
N MET A 321 14.61 -17.72 -14.45
CA MET A 321 13.93 -18.96 -14.74
C MET A 321 12.98 -18.84 -15.94
N ALA A 322 12.98 -19.82 -16.84
CA ALA A 322 12.03 -19.86 -17.94
C ALA A 322 10.58 -20.05 -17.45
N GLU A 323 9.61 -19.51 -18.20
CA GLU A 323 8.18 -19.59 -17.84
C GLU A 323 7.66 -21.04 -17.82
N ASN A 324 8.00 -21.80 -18.83
CA ASN A 324 7.51 -23.16 -19.03
C ASN A 324 8.61 -24.15 -18.70
N VAL A 325 8.86 -24.38 -17.41
CA VAL A 325 9.78 -25.42 -16.99
C VAL A 325 9.04 -26.76 -17.05
N GLY A 326 9.17 -27.44 -18.18
CA GLY A 326 8.54 -28.76 -18.41
C GLY A 326 9.12 -29.86 -17.51
N ARG A 327 8.32 -30.92 -17.31
CA ARG A 327 8.81 -32.19 -16.70
C ARG A 327 9.97 -32.74 -17.52
N GLY A 328 11.04 -33.18 -16.84
CA GLY A 328 12.13 -33.91 -17.48
C GLY A 328 13.30 -33.11 -18.00
N VAL A 329 13.44 -31.84 -17.56
CA VAL A 329 14.70 -31.12 -17.74
C VAL A 329 15.76 -31.78 -16.88
N GLY A 330 16.86 -32.23 -17.47
CA GLY A 330 17.83 -33.15 -16.84
C GLY A 330 18.49 -32.63 -15.54
N GLN A 331 18.53 -31.30 -15.32
CA GLN A 331 19.03 -30.70 -14.09
C GLN A 331 17.89 -30.15 -13.19
N GLY A 332 16.63 -30.38 -13.56
CA GLY A 332 15.47 -29.96 -12.78
C GLY A 332 15.11 -28.48 -12.90
N TYR A 333 15.77 -27.73 -13.82
CA TYR A 333 15.44 -26.33 -14.15
C TYR A 333 15.85 -25.98 -15.57
N GLN A 334 15.22 -24.94 -16.12
CA GLN A 334 15.56 -24.34 -17.42
C GLN A 334 15.63 -22.84 -17.25
N LEU A 335 16.74 -22.24 -17.69
CA LEU A 335 16.95 -20.81 -17.61
C LEU A 335 16.29 -20.08 -18.78
N ARG A 336 15.90 -18.84 -18.55
CA ARG A 336 15.41 -17.91 -19.54
C ARG A 336 16.51 -17.62 -20.57
N GLY A 337 16.17 -17.77 -21.84
CA GLY A 337 17.05 -17.54 -22.98
C GLY A 337 16.38 -17.99 -24.27
N LYS A 338 17.00 -17.79 -25.43
CA LYS A 338 16.46 -18.15 -26.74
C LYS A 338 16.09 -19.62 -26.85
N ALA A 339 16.83 -20.51 -26.21
CA ALA A 339 16.55 -21.95 -26.18
C ALA A 339 15.24 -22.28 -25.47
N SER A 340 14.73 -21.45 -24.57
CA SER A 340 13.43 -21.57 -23.90
C SER A 340 12.31 -20.79 -24.59
N GLY A 341 12.58 -20.19 -25.75
CA GLY A 341 11.64 -19.29 -26.44
C GLY A 341 11.51 -17.91 -25.80
N GLN A 342 12.42 -17.55 -24.92
CA GLN A 342 12.49 -16.26 -24.23
C GLN A 342 13.90 -15.68 -24.40
N GLU A 343 14.05 -14.35 -24.38
CA GLU A 343 15.37 -13.73 -24.53
C GLU A 343 15.95 -13.32 -23.18
N SER A 344 17.26 -13.51 -23.04
CA SER A 344 18.07 -12.97 -21.96
C SER A 344 19.46 -12.64 -22.48
N VAL A 345 19.78 -11.36 -22.62
CA VAL A 345 21.09 -10.92 -23.12
C VAL A 345 22.25 -11.53 -22.34
N TRP A 346 22.07 -11.75 -21.05
CA TRP A 346 23.07 -12.33 -20.17
C TRP A 346 23.24 -13.83 -20.42
N TYR A 347 22.15 -14.62 -20.35
CA TYR A 347 22.20 -16.05 -20.57
C TYR A 347 22.57 -16.43 -22.00
N ASP A 348 21.98 -15.74 -22.98
CA ASP A 348 22.22 -16.04 -24.40
C ASP A 348 23.68 -15.84 -24.82
N ARG A 349 24.41 -14.98 -24.13
CA ARG A 349 25.82 -14.69 -24.41
C ARG A 349 26.81 -15.34 -23.44
N CYS A 350 26.43 -15.50 -22.19
CA CYS A 350 27.33 -16.00 -21.14
C CYS A 350 27.03 -17.44 -20.72
N GLY A 351 25.85 -17.97 -21.03
CA GLY A 351 25.38 -19.21 -20.40
C GLY A 351 25.14 -19.01 -18.91
N GLU A 352 24.97 -20.07 -18.17
CA GLU A 352 24.69 -20.06 -16.74
C GLU A 352 25.77 -19.40 -15.88
N GLU A 353 27.01 -19.38 -16.34
CA GLU A 353 28.18 -18.78 -15.65
C GLU A 353 27.94 -17.34 -15.19
N PHE A 354 27.07 -16.57 -15.87
CA PHE A 354 26.79 -15.19 -15.43
C PHE A 354 26.12 -15.15 -14.05
N ILE A 355 25.31 -16.14 -13.68
CA ILE A 355 24.63 -16.24 -12.38
C ILE A 355 25.68 -16.44 -11.28
N ASP A 356 26.49 -17.48 -11.40
CA ASP A 356 27.52 -17.84 -10.42
C ASP A 356 28.50 -16.65 -10.22
N SER A 357 28.93 -16.08 -11.34
CA SER A 357 29.84 -14.95 -11.35
C SER A 357 29.23 -13.69 -10.70
N ALA A 358 27.97 -13.40 -10.98
CA ALA A 358 27.28 -12.23 -10.41
C ALA A 358 27.22 -12.32 -8.88
N PHE A 359 26.88 -13.48 -8.32
CA PHE A 359 26.87 -13.68 -6.87
C PHE A 359 28.27 -13.52 -6.25
N VAL A 360 29.29 -14.15 -6.86
CA VAL A 360 30.67 -14.04 -6.40
C VAL A 360 31.13 -12.57 -6.42
N TRP A 361 30.84 -11.83 -7.47
CA TRP A 361 31.25 -10.43 -7.58
C TRP A 361 30.47 -9.50 -6.65
N ALA A 362 29.18 -9.73 -6.45
CA ALA A 362 28.38 -8.99 -5.49
C ALA A 362 28.92 -9.17 -4.06
N HIS A 363 29.21 -10.40 -3.67
CA HIS A 363 29.82 -10.70 -2.38
C HIS A 363 31.25 -10.12 -2.23
N GLN A 364 32.04 -10.12 -3.30
CA GLN A 364 33.36 -9.47 -3.27
C GLN A 364 33.25 -7.95 -3.13
N ALA A 365 32.23 -7.33 -3.73
CA ALA A 365 32.01 -5.90 -3.64
C ALA A 365 31.50 -5.48 -2.25
N ASP A 366 30.56 -6.24 -1.68
CA ASP A 366 30.07 -6.08 -0.31
C ASP A 366 29.85 -7.45 0.35
N PRO A 367 30.80 -7.93 1.19
CA PRO A 367 30.69 -9.22 1.86
C PRO A 367 29.58 -9.32 2.90
N ASP A 368 29.08 -8.17 3.39
CA ASP A 368 28.07 -8.13 4.46
C ASP A 368 26.64 -8.09 3.90
N ALA A 369 26.49 -7.84 2.59
CA ALA A 369 25.19 -7.80 1.94
C ALA A 369 24.56 -9.20 1.80
N ILE A 370 23.23 -9.27 1.99
CA ILE A 370 22.44 -10.48 1.79
C ILE A 370 22.06 -10.57 0.31
N LEU A 371 22.33 -11.70 -0.34
CA LEU A 371 22.24 -11.86 -1.79
C LEU A 371 21.12 -12.83 -2.18
N TYR A 372 20.22 -12.38 -3.05
CA TYR A 372 19.04 -13.13 -3.49
C TYR A 372 19.00 -13.39 -4.99
N ILE A 373 18.38 -14.52 -5.37
CA ILE A 373 17.70 -14.66 -6.67
C ILE A 373 16.28 -14.20 -6.47
N ASN A 374 15.76 -13.34 -7.36
CA ASN A 374 14.38 -12.86 -7.31
C ASN A 374 13.62 -13.31 -8.56
N ASP A 375 12.42 -13.87 -8.40
CA ASP A 375 11.63 -14.32 -9.54
C ASP A 375 10.12 -14.28 -9.25
N TYR A 376 9.30 -14.21 -10.31
CA TYR A 376 7.83 -14.24 -10.23
C TYR A 376 7.27 -15.63 -10.52
N ASN A 377 5.98 -15.83 -10.22
CA ASN A 377 5.29 -17.12 -10.36
C ASN A 377 5.98 -18.26 -9.60
N ILE A 378 6.68 -17.96 -8.54
CA ILE A 378 7.24 -18.90 -7.57
C ILE A 378 6.50 -18.73 -6.23
N GLY A 379 6.51 -19.75 -5.39
CA GLY A 379 5.77 -19.72 -4.12
C GLY A 379 4.67 -20.80 -4.04
N HIS A 380 4.30 -21.40 -5.14
CA HIS A 380 3.35 -22.51 -5.16
C HIS A 380 4.07 -23.87 -5.18
N TRP A 381 4.27 -24.44 -3.99
CA TRP A 381 4.86 -25.75 -3.85
C TRP A 381 3.82 -26.85 -4.10
N ASP A 382 3.98 -27.62 -5.19
CA ASP A 382 3.12 -28.75 -5.52
C ASP A 382 3.75 -30.08 -5.04
N ASN A 383 2.97 -30.85 -4.30
CA ASN A 383 3.41 -32.17 -3.79
C ASN A 383 3.41 -33.26 -4.83
N HIS A 384 2.59 -33.11 -5.87
CA HIS A 384 2.37 -34.22 -6.81
C HIS A 384 3.29 -34.12 -8.01
N TYR A 385 3.89 -32.97 -8.23
CA TYR A 385 4.73 -32.72 -9.38
C TYR A 385 5.96 -31.91 -8.95
N GLU A 386 7.11 -32.60 -8.90
CA GLU A 386 8.42 -31.94 -8.81
C GLU A 386 8.71 -31.13 -10.10
N SER A 387 7.71 -30.43 -10.61
CA SER A 387 7.72 -29.66 -11.83
C SER A 387 7.10 -28.29 -11.55
N GLY A 388 7.50 -27.33 -12.34
CA GLY A 388 7.06 -25.95 -12.21
C GLY A 388 8.16 -25.01 -11.71
N LYS A 389 7.89 -23.73 -11.86
CA LYS A 389 8.88 -22.67 -11.65
C LYS A 389 9.41 -22.62 -10.21
N THR A 390 8.57 -22.94 -9.21
CA THR A 390 8.97 -22.99 -7.79
C THR A 390 10.03 -24.08 -7.52
N HIS A 391 9.85 -25.29 -8.06
CA HIS A 391 10.84 -26.35 -7.92
C HIS A 391 12.10 -26.06 -8.73
N ALA A 392 11.96 -25.46 -9.91
CA ALA A 392 13.07 -25.07 -10.74
C ALA A 392 14.00 -24.08 -10.04
N ILE A 393 13.44 -23.01 -9.44
CA ILE A 393 14.23 -22.04 -8.70
C ILE A 393 14.83 -22.64 -7.42
N TYR A 394 14.13 -23.56 -6.77
CA TYR A 394 14.65 -24.30 -5.62
C TYR A 394 15.88 -25.14 -6.03
N ASN A 395 15.81 -25.88 -7.14
CA ASN A 395 16.92 -26.70 -7.64
C ASN A 395 18.13 -25.85 -8.02
N LEU A 396 17.92 -24.70 -8.67
CA LEU A 396 18.98 -23.75 -8.99
C LEU A 396 19.62 -23.18 -7.72
N ALA A 397 18.83 -22.73 -6.76
CA ALA A 397 19.34 -22.16 -5.52
C ALA A 397 20.09 -23.21 -4.66
N LYS A 398 19.59 -24.45 -4.66
CA LYS A 398 20.26 -25.60 -4.02
C LYS A 398 21.62 -25.88 -4.66
N ARG A 399 21.68 -25.94 -5.99
CA ARG A 399 22.95 -26.13 -6.74
C ARG A 399 23.94 -25.01 -6.39
N LEU A 400 23.52 -23.73 -6.46
CA LEU A 400 24.40 -22.61 -6.13
C LEU A 400 25.00 -22.75 -4.72
N LYS A 401 24.18 -23.13 -3.74
CA LYS A 401 24.62 -23.33 -2.36
C LYS A 401 25.60 -24.51 -2.23
N GLU A 402 25.29 -25.65 -2.87
CA GLU A 402 26.14 -26.84 -2.87
C GLU A 402 27.51 -26.59 -3.53
N ASP A 403 27.54 -25.75 -4.56
CA ASP A 403 28.77 -25.31 -5.24
C ASP A 403 29.55 -24.22 -4.48
N GLY A 404 29.06 -23.79 -3.31
CA GLY A 404 29.70 -22.76 -2.49
C GLY A 404 29.57 -21.34 -3.03
N ILE A 405 28.63 -21.09 -3.96
CA ILE A 405 28.31 -19.75 -4.44
C ILE A 405 27.59 -18.99 -3.31
N PRO A 406 27.94 -17.72 -3.06
CA PRO A 406 27.46 -16.95 -1.90
C PRO A 406 25.99 -16.48 -2.09
N ILE A 407 25.07 -17.43 -2.23
CA ILE A 407 23.64 -17.19 -2.22
C ILE A 407 23.10 -17.27 -0.79
N HIS A 408 22.27 -16.31 -0.40
CA HIS A 408 21.64 -16.25 0.92
C HIS A 408 20.16 -16.56 0.90
N GLY A 409 19.47 -16.38 -0.23
CA GLY A 409 18.05 -16.66 -0.31
C GLY A 409 17.43 -16.49 -1.67
N VAL A 410 16.10 -16.65 -1.68
CA VAL A 410 15.23 -16.48 -2.84
C VAL A 410 14.15 -15.47 -2.52
N GLY A 411 13.93 -14.51 -3.41
CA GLY A 411 12.83 -13.55 -3.39
C GLY A 411 11.67 -14.04 -4.24
N MET A 412 10.50 -14.15 -3.63
CA MET A 412 9.22 -14.38 -4.31
C MET A 412 8.61 -13.03 -4.62
N GLN A 413 8.55 -12.61 -5.90
CA GLN A 413 7.94 -11.33 -6.27
C GLN A 413 6.49 -11.23 -5.79
N MET A 414 5.71 -12.27 -5.95
CA MET A 414 4.32 -12.34 -5.49
C MET A 414 3.37 -11.36 -6.18
N HIS A 415 3.61 -11.06 -7.46
CA HIS A 415 2.58 -10.46 -8.31
C HIS A 415 1.45 -11.46 -8.50
N THR A 416 0.30 -11.23 -7.86
CA THR A 416 -0.74 -12.25 -7.73
C THR A 416 -2.16 -11.68 -7.78
N SER A 417 -3.13 -12.55 -7.60
CA SER A 417 -4.53 -12.14 -7.45
C SER A 417 -5.13 -12.73 -6.18
N VAL A 418 -6.23 -12.12 -5.73
CA VAL A 418 -6.98 -12.64 -4.57
C VAL A 418 -7.38 -14.09 -4.77
N GLU A 419 -7.77 -14.51 -5.97
CA GLU A 419 -8.15 -15.89 -6.26
C GLU A 419 -6.92 -16.82 -6.38
N GLY A 420 -5.84 -16.34 -7.02
CA GLY A 420 -4.66 -17.13 -7.34
C GLY A 420 -3.77 -17.47 -6.14
N LEU A 421 -3.78 -16.65 -5.09
CA LEU A 421 -2.93 -16.84 -3.93
C LEU A 421 -3.41 -17.99 -3.03
N ASN A 422 -2.54 -18.94 -2.75
CA ASN A 422 -2.72 -19.97 -1.74
C ASN A 422 -1.67 -19.82 -0.62
N VAL A 423 -2.07 -19.24 0.51
CA VAL A 423 -1.19 -18.93 1.65
C VAL A 423 -0.50 -20.18 2.20
N ALA A 424 -1.20 -21.32 2.30
CA ALA A 424 -0.61 -22.56 2.79
C ALA A 424 0.49 -23.11 1.85
N SER A 425 0.36 -22.88 0.54
CA SER A 425 1.39 -23.24 -0.43
C SER A 425 2.63 -22.36 -0.30
N ILE A 426 2.44 -21.05 -0.04
CA ILE A 426 3.55 -20.12 0.25
C ILE A 426 4.29 -20.55 1.51
N GLU A 427 3.58 -20.82 2.60
CA GLU A 427 4.18 -21.32 3.84
C GLU A 427 5.02 -22.56 3.60
N ARG A 428 4.50 -23.48 2.81
CA ARG A 428 5.24 -24.67 2.45
C ARG A 428 6.52 -24.34 1.68
N THR A 429 6.46 -23.45 0.70
CA THR A 429 7.64 -23.00 -0.05
C THR A 429 8.71 -22.45 0.90
N VAL A 430 8.33 -21.59 1.85
CA VAL A 430 9.24 -21.06 2.87
C VAL A 430 9.92 -22.19 3.66
N ARG A 431 9.17 -23.19 4.09
CA ARG A 431 9.70 -24.33 4.83
C ARG A 431 10.64 -25.21 4.00
N GLU A 432 10.40 -25.37 2.69
CA GLU A 432 11.31 -26.14 1.85
C GLU A 432 12.66 -25.42 1.67
N PHE A 433 12.66 -24.08 1.52
CA PHE A 433 13.90 -23.31 1.49
C PHE A 433 14.63 -23.30 2.84
N GLU A 434 13.90 -23.31 3.96
CA GLU A 434 14.48 -23.45 5.31
C GLU A 434 15.32 -24.74 5.44
N LYS A 435 14.82 -25.87 4.92
CA LYS A 435 15.53 -27.18 4.97
C LYS A 435 16.91 -27.16 4.31
N ILE A 436 17.09 -26.30 3.30
CA ILE A 436 18.38 -26.11 2.66
C ILE A 436 19.13 -24.88 3.20
N GLY A 437 18.65 -24.27 4.29
CA GLY A 437 19.27 -23.15 4.99
C GLY A 437 19.34 -21.87 4.15
N LEU A 438 18.33 -21.62 3.33
CA LEU A 438 18.17 -20.38 2.56
C LEU A 438 17.00 -19.56 3.08
N LYS A 439 17.14 -18.23 3.01
CA LYS A 439 16.02 -17.31 3.20
C LYS A 439 15.03 -17.44 2.02
N CYS A 440 13.76 -17.21 2.33
CA CYS A 440 12.68 -17.18 1.32
C CYS A 440 11.73 -16.03 1.67
N ILE A 441 11.88 -14.90 0.99
CA ILE A 441 11.21 -13.64 1.34
C ILE A 441 10.21 -13.22 0.27
N ILE A 442 9.29 -12.32 0.63
CA ILE A 442 8.33 -11.72 -0.29
C ILE A 442 8.86 -10.34 -0.70
N THR A 443 9.02 -10.09 -2.00
CA THR A 443 9.78 -8.95 -2.50
C THR A 443 8.98 -7.89 -3.25
N GLU A 444 7.83 -8.23 -3.85
CA GLU A 444 7.11 -7.34 -4.77
C GLU A 444 5.59 -7.55 -4.71
N LEU A 445 5.06 -7.79 -3.51
CA LEU A 445 3.66 -8.19 -3.33
C LEU A 445 2.68 -7.13 -3.85
N ASP A 446 1.89 -7.54 -4.81
CA ASP A 446 0.61 -6.95 -5.15
C ASP A 446 -0.45 -8.04 -5.35
N MET A 447 -1.70 -7.77 -4.95
CA MET A 447 -2.75 -8.78 -4.93
C MET A 447 -4.02 -8.23 -5.57
N ALA A 448 -4.11 -8.35 -6.90
CA ALA A 448 -5.22 -7.81 -7.67
C ALA A 448 -6.55 -8.53 -7.39
N GLY A 449 -7.62 -7.77 -7.19
CA GLY A 449 -8.98 -8.28 -7.09
C GLY A 449 -9.69 -8.29 -8.45
N LYS A 450 -10.64 -9.19 -8.66
CA LYS A 450 -11.52 -9.21 -9.83
C LYS A 450 -12.74 -8.32 -9.66
N ASN A 451 -13.29 -8.27 -8.44
CA ASN A 451 -14.42 -7.44 -8.08
C ASN A 451 -14.17 -6.72 -6.75
N PRO A 452 -13.20 -5.82 -6.71
CA PRO A 452 -12.70 -5.22 -5.48
C PRO A 452 -13.68 -4.23 -4.82
N SER A 453 -14.82 -3.95 -5.45
CA SER A 453 -15.94 -3.23 -4.81
C SER A 453 -16.75 -4.14 -3.88
N GLY A 454 -16.61 -5.46 -4.00
CA GLY A 454 -17.30 -6.43 -3.15
C GLY A 454 -16.68 -6.51 -1.75
N THR A 455 -17.49 -6.34 -0.71
CA THR A 455 -17.05 -6.44 0.69
C THR A 455 -16.43 -7.80 1.01
N MET A 456 -16.91 -8.86 0.37
CA MET A 456 -16.38 -10.22 0.56
C MET A 456 -14.97 -10.38 -0.03
N GLU A 457 -14.72 -9.83 -1.21
CA GLU A 457 -13.39 -9.91 -1.83
C GLU A 457 -12.36 -9.07 -1.05
N GLN A 458 -12.73 -7.87 -0.59
CA GLN A 458 -11.87 -7.07 0.28
C GLN A 458 -11.54 -7.79 1.59
N ALA A 459 -12.49 -8.50 2.19
CA ALA A 459 -12.25 -9.29 3.39
C ALA A 459 -11.31 -10.48 3.10
N THR A 460 -11.46 -11.13 1.94
CA THR A 460 -10.59 -12.23 1.51
C THR A 460 -9.18 -11.73 1.23
N GLN A 461 -9.03 -10.61 0.53
CA GLN A 461 -7.73 -9.96 0.31
C GLN A 461 -7.04 -9.64 1.64
N ALA A 462 -7.76 -9.01 2.58
CA ALA A 462 -7.24 -8.68 3.90
C ALA A 462 -6.79 -9.92 4.68
N THR A 463 -7.57 -11.01 4.63
CA THR A 463 -7.21 -12.28 5.26
C THR A 463 -5.94 -12.89 4.66
N LYS A 464 -5.76 -12.79 3.33
CA LYS A 464 -4.57 -13.32 2.66
C LYS A 464 -3.32 -12.49 2.95
N TYR A 465 -3.43 -11.16 2.99
CA TYR A 465 -2.32 -10.28 3.45
C TYR A 465 -1.92 -10.61 4.90
N ALA A 466 -2.88 -10.78 5.80
CA ALA A 466 -2.63 -11.21 7.18
C ALA A 466 -1.96 -12.59 7.24
N GLY A 467 -2.38 -13.53 6.40
CA GLY A 467 -1.77 -14.86 6.33
C GLY A 467 -0.30 -14.82 5.86
N LEU A 468 0.05 -13.93 4.93
CA LEU A 468 1.43 -13.71 4.53
C LEU A 468 2.25 -13.05 5.67
N ALA A 469 1.70 -12.04 6.33
CA ALA A 469 2.31 -11.43 7.51
C ALA A 469 2.54 -12.44 8.64
N ASP A 470 1.59 -13.35 8.87
CA ASP A 470 1.71 -14.45 9.85
C ASP A 470 2.89 -15.39 9.53
N ILE A 471 3.09 -15.72 8.24
CA ILE A 471 4.26 -16.48 7.79
C ILE A 471 5.56 -15.73 8.12
N ILE A 472 5.64 -14.44 7.79
CA ILE A 472 6.81 -13.62 8.08
C ILE A 472 7.13 -13.62 9.59
N CYS A 473 6.10 -13.52 10.44
CA CYS A 473 6.30 -13.55 11.90
C CYS A 473 6.81 -14.90 12.41
N ARG A 474 6.33 -16.03 11.84
CA ARG A 474 6.64 -17.37 12.35
C ARG A 474 7.97 -17.96 11.88
N TYR A 475 8.49 -17.52 10.75
CA TYR A 475 9.67 -18.13 10.13
C TYR A 475 10.85 -17.17 10.11
N ASP A 476 12.00 -17.60 10.66
CA ASP A 476 13.21 -16.78 10.69
C ASP A 476 13.89 -16.68 9.31
N ASN A 477 13.68 -17.68 8.46
CA ASN A 477 14.15 -17.62 7.08
C ASN A 477 13.25 -16.79 6.15
N ALA A 478 12.14 -16.24 6.66
CA ALA A 478 11.23 -15.35 5.91
C ALA A 478 11.05 -14.00 6.63
N PRO A 479 12.12 -13.22 6.87
CA PRO A 479 12.03 -12.01 7.71
C PRO A 479 11.34 -10.81 7.04
N THR A 480 11.06 -10.86 5.74
CA THR A 480 10.73 -9.67 4.94
C THR A 480 9.49 -9.89 4.07
N MET A 481 8.60 -8.89 4.06
CA MET A 481 7.50 -8.75 3.12
C MET A 481 7.49 -7.34 2.55
N VAL A 482 7.71 -7.19 1.24
CA VAL A 482 7.67 -5.90 0.52
C VAL A 482 6.43 -5.84 -0.36
N VAL A 483 5.69 -4.73 -0.30
CA VAL A 483 4.58 -4.45 -1.22
C VAL A 483 5.05 -3.58 -2.39
N TRP A 484 4.55 -3.87 -3.62
CA TRP A 484 5.04 -3.22 -4.83
C TRP A 484 4.28 -1.93 -5.16
N GLY A 485 4.38 -0.97 -4.25
CA GLY A 485 3.81 0.37 -4.36
C GLY A 485 3.10 0.83 -3.09
N ILE A 486 3.02 2.15 -2.90
CA ILE A 486 2.46 2.73 -1.68
C ILE A 486 0.92 2.70 -1.67
N ALA A 487 0.27 2.91 -2.81
CA ALA A 487 -1.18 3.01 -2.92
C ALA A 487 -1.68 2.49 -4.27
N ASP A 488 -2.96 2.15 -4.35
CA ASP A 488 -3.56 1.50 -5.52
C ASP A 488 -3.32 2.28 -6.83
N ASN A 489 -3.32 3.61 -6.83
CA ASN A 489 -3.03 4.46 -7.98
C ASN A 489 -1.51 4.63 -8.27
N ARG A 490 -0.66 3.98 -7.50
CA ARG A 490 0.81 3.93 -7.68
C ARG A 490 1.32 2.54 -8.05
N SER A 491 0.42 1.60 -8.28
CA SER A 491 0.77 0.28 -8.79
C SER A 491 1.08 0.33 -10.28
N TRP A 492 2.01 -0.50 -10.72
CA TRP A 492 2.35 -0.69 -12.14
C TRP A 492 1.27 -1.44 -12.93
N LEU A 493 0.35 -2.12 -12.22
CA LEU A 493 -0.72 -2.90 -12.83
C LEU A 493 -1.72 -1.99 -13.54
N GLU A 494 -2.07 -2.34 -14.75
CA GLU A 494 -3.16 -1.69 -15.47
C GLU A 494 -4.47 -1.80 -14.69
N ASN A 495 -5.24 -0.70 -14.66
CA ASN A 495 -6.51 -0.63 -13.91
C ASN A 495 -6.37 -0.92 -12.40
N SER A 496 -5.24 -0.58 -11.80
CA SER A 496 -4.98 -0.83 -10.37
C SER A 496 -6.00 -0.19 -9.43
N GLU A 497 -6.56 0.97 -9.79
CA GLU A 497 -7.64 1.59 -9.02
C GLU A 497 -8.93 0.75 -9.01
N GLN A 498 -9.18 -0.07 -10.06
CA GLN A 498 -10.26 -1.01 -10.10
C GLN A 498 -9.91 -2.33 -9.41
N THR A 499 -8.68 -2.82 -9.52
CA THR A 499 -8.23 -4.10 -8.96
C THR A 499 -7.75 -3.98 -7.52
N LYS A 500 -7.46 -2.76 -7.05
CA LYS A 500 -7.10 -2.40 -5.66
C LYS A 500 -6.04 -3.33 -5.04
N PRO A 501 -4.85 -3.45 -5.64
CA PRO A 501 -3.90 -4.51 -5.29
C PRO A 501 -3.11 -4.27 -4.00
N LEU A 502 -3.01 -3.02 -3.51
CA LEU A 502 -2.07 -2.60 -2.47
C LEU A 502 -2.73 -2.36 -1.10
N LEU A 503 -1.95 -1.90 -0.13
CA LEU A 503 -2.39 -1.74 1.26
C LEU A 503 -3.12 -0.43 1.53
N PHE A 504 -2.85 0.61 0.73
CA PHE A 504 -3.49 1.91 0.84
C PHE A 504 -4.30 2.22 -0.43
N ASP A 505 -5.37 2.98 -0.27
CA ASP A 505 -6.18 3.46 -1.37
C ASP A 505 -5.55 4.69 -2.07
N PRO A 506 -6.10 5.19 -3.19
CA PRO A 506 -5.58 6.36 -3.88
C PRO A 506 -5.50 7.64 -3.02
N SER A 507 -6.25 7.72 -1.94
CA SER A 507 -6.21 8.82 -0.98
C SER A 507 -5.18 8.63 0.14
N LEU A 508 -4.42 7.53 0.10
CA LEU A 508 -3.51 7.09 1.16
C LEU A 508 -4.25 6.76 2.47
N ALA A 509 -5.52 6.37 2.39
CA ALA A 509 -6.22 5.80 3.52
C ALA A 509 -5.89 4.30 3.63
N ALA A 510 -5.68 3.84 4.85
CA ALA A 510 -5.38 2.44 5.13
C ALA A 510 -6.57 1.55 4.76
N LYS A 511 -6.33 0.51 3.98
CA LYS A 511 -7.33 -0.50 3.62
C LYS A 511 -7.44 -1.58 4.70
N LYS A 512 -8.49 -2.37 4.67
CA LYS A 512 -8.65 -3.55 5.56
C LYS A 512 -7.45 -4.47 5.53
N SER A 513 -6.79 -4.60 4.37
CA SER A 513 -5.57 -5.40 4.20
C SER A 513 -4.44 -4.88 5.07
N TYR A 514 -4.21 -3.56 5.10
CA TYR A 514 -3.20 -2.95 5.96
C TYR A 514 -3.50 -3.17 7.44
N LEU A 515 -4.74 -2.90 7.87
CA LEU A 515 -5.15 -3.07 9.27
C LEU A 515 -4.97 -4.50 9.76
N LYS A 516 -5.27 -5.49 8.91
CA LYS A 516 -5.04 -6.90 9.23
C LYS A 516 -3.55 -7.27 9.30
N VAL A 517 -2.69 -6.59 8.56
CA VAL A 517 -1.23 -6.73 8.71
C VAL A 517 -0.80 -6.14 10.05
N VAL A 518 -1.29 -4.95 10.43
CA VAL A 518 -1.05 -4.35 11.77
C VAL A 518 -1.47 -5.32 12.87
N ASP A 519 -2.73 -5.77 12.88
CA ASP A 519 -3.26 -6.73 13.86
C ASP A 519 -2.36 -7.98 13.99
N THR A 520 -1.81 -8.45 12.86
CA THR A 520 -0.97 -9.64 12.84
C THR A 520 0.38 -9.38 13.49
N PHE A 521 1.09 -8.31 13.13
CA PHE A 521 2.37 -7.96 13.75
C PHE A 521 2.20 -7.64 15.24
N GLU A 522 1.16 -6.88 15.63
CA GLU A 522 0.82 -6.56 17.02
C GLU A 522 0.64 -7.83 17.86
N LYS A 523 -0.12 -8.81 17.36
CA LYS A 523 -0.31 -10.11 18.02
C LYS A 523 1.01 -10.78 18.37
N TYR A 524 1.98 -10.78 17.44
CA TYR A 524 3.29 -11.39 17.68
C TYR A 524 4.19 -10.55 18.58
N ALA A 525 4.12 -9.23 18.50
CA ALA A 525 4.82 -8.33 19.41
C ALA A 525 4.35 -8.51 20.85
N THR A 526 3.03 -8.56 21.08
CA THR A 526 2.43 -8.83 22.40
C THR A 526 2.79 -10.22 22.92
N ALA A 527 2.74 -11.25 22.06
CA ALA A 527 3.10 -12.62 22.47
C ALA A 527 4.58 -12.77 22.84
N ALA A 528 5.46 -11.91 22.29
CA ALA A 528 6.88 -11.86 22.65
C ALA A 528 7.12 -11.16 24.01
N GLY A 529 6.08 -10.73 24.72
CA GLY A 529 6.17 -10.00 26.00
C GLY A 529 6.73 -8.58 25.84
N ILE A 530 6.59 -8.02 24.64
CA ILE A 530 7.00 -6.65 24.34
C ILE A 530 5.74 -5.79 24.48
N ASP A 531 5.49 -5.33 25.71
CA ASP A 531 4.36 -4.44 25.98
C ASP A 531 4.58 -3.07 25.36
N SER A 532 3.56 -2.58 24.66
CA SER A 532 3.52 -1.23 24.08
C SER A 532 3.25 -0.14 25.13
N GLU A 533 3.04 -0.52 26.38
CA GLU A 533 2.82 0.43 27.47
C GLU A 533 4.14 0.73 28.18
N ILE A 534 4.53 1.99 28.13
CA ILE A 534 5.43 2.57 29.11
C ILE A 534 4.59 2.70 30.39
N GLU A 535 4.33 1.59 31.09
CA GLU A 535 3.84 1.71 32.45
C GLU A 535 4.96 2.22 33.36
N GLU A 536 4.61 3.17 34.23
CA GLU A 536 5.45 3.88 35.18
C GLU A 536 6.14 2.97 36.25
N ASP A 537 6.21 1.67 36.08
CA ASP A 537 6.84 0.72 36.99
C ASP A 537 8.28 0.38 36.62
N LEU A 538 9.09 1.39 36.35
CA LEU A 538 10.54 1.27 36.51
C LEU A 538 10.88 1.50 37.97
N GLU A 539 11.07 0.40 38.75
CA GLU A 539 11.58 0.47 40.13
C GLU A 539 12.71 1.50 40.24
N PRO A 540 12.74 2.33 41.29
CA PRO A 540 13.64 3.48 41.40
C PRO A 540 15.03 3.06 41.87
N GLN A 541 15.82 2.34 41.07
CA GLN A 541 17.14 1.88 41.53
C GLN A 541 18.37 2.57 40.91
N SER A 542 18.24 3.41 39.90
CA SER A 542 19.38 4.20 39.40
C SER A 542 18.93 5.50 38.75
N LYS A 543 19.57 6.59 39.15
CA LYS A 543 19.41 7.92 38.56
C LYS A 543 19.96 7.97 37.13
N TYR A 544 20.85 7.03 36.78
CA TYR A 544 21.52 6.95 35.48
C TYR A 544 21.26 5.60 34.83
N VAL A 545 21.11 5.59 33.51
CA VAL A 545 20.89 4.40 32.70
C VAL A 545 21.86 4.36 31.51
N ASP A 546 22.22 3.15 31.11
CA ASP A 546 22.88 2.90 29.83
C ASP A 546 21.82 2.59 28.78
N VAL A 547 21.97 3.17 27.60
CA VAL A 547 21.05 3.02 26.47
C VAL A 547 21.74 2.26 25.35
N TYR A 548 21.09 1.26 24.80
CA TYR A 548 21.58 0.46 23.70
C TYR A 548 20.57 0.46 22.54
N ASN A 549 21.02 0.36 21.30
CA ASN A 549 20.16 0.06 20.17
C ASN A 549 19.79 -1.44 20.15
N LEU A 550 18.92 -1.84 19.23
CA LEU A 550 18.48 -3.25 19.11
C LEU A 550 19.61 -4.22 18.72
N MET A 551 20.70 -3.72 18.14
CA MET A 551 21.90 -4.50 17.82
C MET A 551 22.84 -4.68 19.02
N GLY A 552 22.45 -4.20 20.21
CA GLY A 552 23.25 -4.26 21.43
C GLY A 552 24.38 -3.24 21.49
N GLN A 553 24.46 -2.30 20.56
CA GLN A 553 25.45 -1.23 20.58
C GLN A 553 25.02 -0.15 21.57
N LYS A 554 25.96 0.30 22.41
CA LYS A 554 25.68 1.36 23.38
C LYS A 554 25.54 2.71 22.68
N VAL A 555 24.35 3.33 22.76
CA VAL A 555 24.01 4.63 22.17
C VAL A 555 24.31 5.77 23.13
N ALA A 556 24.03 5.55 24.43
CA ALA A 556 24.38 6.49 25.49
C ALA A 556 24.82 5.74 26.75
N SER A 557 25.75 6.33 27.50
CA SER A 557 26.29 5.79 28.75
C SER A 557 26.03 6.76 29.89
N GLN A 558 25.55 6.24 31.03
CA GLN A 558 25.30 7.06 32.23
C GLN A 558 24.35 8.26 31.93
N MET A 559 23.36 8.04 31.07
CA MET A 559 22.34 9.05 30.77
C MET A 559 21.41 9.23 31.98
N LEU A 560 21.08 10.47 32.33
CA LEU A 560 20.03 10.71 33.33
C LEU A 560 18.71 10.12 32.83
N ARG A 561 17.99 9.44 33.69
CA ARG A 561 16.72 8.79 33.33
C ARG A 561 15.68 9.80 32.80
N GLU A 562 15.67 11.02 33.33
CA GLU A 562 14.84 12.13 32.87
C GLU A 562 15.20 12.66 31.48
N ASP A 563 16.43 12.40 31.01
CA ASP A 563 16.90 12.82 29.68
C ASP A 563 16.65 11.77 28.59
N VAL A 564 16.16 10.59 28.95
CA VAL A 564 15.92 9.49 28.00
C VAL A 564 14.93 9.90 26.91
N GLU A 565 13.95 10.73 27.23
CA GLU A 565 12.99 11.27 26.28
C GLU A 565 13.60 12.23 25.25
N THR A 566 14.85 12.68 25.45
CA THR A 566 15.57 13.53 24.49
C THR A 566 16.28 12.73 23.41
N LEU A 567 16.29 11.40 23.51
CA LEU A 567 16.82 10.55 22.46
C LEU A 567 15.99 10.68 21.18
N PRO A 568 16.59 10.50 20.00
CA PRO A 568 15.85 10.40 18.77
C PRO A 568 14.71 9.38 18.86
N ALA A 569 13.60 9.62 18.16
CA ALA A 569 12.51 8.66 18.12
C ALA A 569 13.02 7.31 17.60
N GLY A 570 12.78 6.25 18.36
CA GLY A 570 13.30 4.92 18.05
C GLY A 570 13.17 3.93 19.18
N LEU A 571 13.50 2.67 18.91
CA LEU A 571 13.44 1.58 19.88
C LEU A 571 14.83 1.35 20.49
N TYR A 572 14.90 1.37 21.82
CA TYR A 572 16.15 1.24 22.59
C TYR A 572 16.03 0.14 23.64
N ILE A 573 17.16 -0.35 24.14
CA ILE A 573 17.24 -1.20 25.33
C ILE A 573 17.77 -0.33 26.47
N ILE A 574 16.94 -0.09 27.49
CA ILE A 574 17.22 0.78 28.63
C ILE A 574 16.92 0.00 29.91
N GLY A 575 17.93 -0.17 30.76
CA GLY A 575 17.78 -0.96 31.97
C GLY A 575 17.39 -2.43 31.75
N GLY A 576 17.76 -2.98 30.60
CA GLY A 576 17.43 -4.35 30.19
C GLY A 576 16.01 -4.52 29.60
N LYS A 577 15.24 -3.46 29.50
CA LYS A 577 13.89 -3.45 28.88
C LYS A 577 13.95 -2.74 27.50
N LYS A 578 13.15 -3.20 26.56
CA LYS A 578 12.95 -2.48 25.29
C LYS A 578 12.02 -1.29 25.54
N VAL A 579 12.45 -0.09 25.16
CA VAL A 579 11.73 1.18 25.38
C VAL A 579 11.65 1.92 24.04
N TYR A 580 10.47 2.32 23.64
CA TYR A 580 10.28 3.18 22.48
C TYR A 580 10.26 4.64 22.90
N ILE A 581 11.15 5.46 22.33
CA ILE A 581 11.20 6.93 22.49
C ILE A 581 10.43 7.57 21.35
N ARG A 582 9.54 8.47 21.68
CA ARG A 582 8.62 9.13 20.73
C ARG A 582 9.23 10.35 20.06
#